data_b9848bf765c0f4b2fa54abafa59c9e54
#
_entry.id   b9848bf765c0f4b2fa54abafa59c9e54
#
_cell.length_a   1.000
_cell.length_b   1.000
_cell.length_c   1.000
_cell.angle_alpha   90.00
_cell.angle_beta   90.00
_cell.angle_gamma   90.00
#
_symmetry.space_group_name_H-M   'P 1'
#
loop_
_entity.id
_entity.type
_entity.pdbx_description
1 polymer ?
#
loop_
_entity_poly.entity_id
_entity_poly.type
_entity_poly.pdbx_seq_one_letter_code
_entity_poly.pdbx_strand_id
1 'polypeptide(L)'
;MFSVFKKILIFFGILFCLFINSSKVWSNSNVGLVEIKLLDNLDDKRGFCIDIKGHKFKAKIKRGIQVHTCYSYQGKIAVDQGLDAKKLKQRQIFFPNFGVCLQTASYKNPISLNLIKCRNFQEFIFNEDNTIRLKSNKTLCLTVSKENSRKGGGGSPLHLMRNVSMQKCNEKLSSYQTWGVRYFSNGEIFEVKLFNFN
;
A
#
# COMPACT_ATOMS: atom_id res chain seq x y z
N MET A 1 0.00 27.87 61.86
CA MET A 1 -0.90 26.89 61.23
C MET A 1 -1.21 27.20 59.76
N PHE A 2 -1.33 28.46 59.33
CA PHE A 2 -1.64 28.86 57.95
C PHE A 2 -0.52 28.62 56.91
N SER A 3 0.75 28.56 57.32
CA SER A 3 1.89 28.42 56.39
C SER A 3 2.05 26.99 55.82
N VAL A 4 1.69 25.98 56.56
CA VAL A 4 1.82 24.56 56.15
C VAL A 4 0.75 24.18 55.13
N PHE A 5 -0.47 24.69 55.29
CA PHE A 5 -1.56 24.46 54.33
C PHE A 5 -1.28 25.03 52.96
N LYS A 6 -0.62 26.19 52.87
CA LYS A 6 -0.30 26.81 51.58
C LYS A 6 0.74 26.05 50.79
N LYS A 7 1.71 25.40 51.49
CA LYS A 7 2.72 24.55 50.84
C LYS A 7 2.17 23.23 50.35
N ILE A 8 1.22 22.64 51.03
CA ILE A 8 0.55 21.39 50.65
C ILE A 8 -0.32 21.60 49.41
N LEU A 9 -1.04 22.71 49.31
CA LEU A 9 -1.87 23.05 48.13
C LEU A 9 -1.03 23.26 46.85
N ILE A 10 0.16 23.88 46.99
CA ILE A 10 1.08 24.09 45.84
C ILE A 10 1.65 22.74 45.37
N PHE A 11 1.96 21.82 46.28
CA PHE A 11 2.51 20.50 45.94
C PHE A 11 1.47 19.62 45.23
N PHE A 12 0.20 19.66 45.66
CA PHE A 12 -0.89 18.95 44.98
C PHE A 12 -1.23 19.54 43.63
N GLY A 13 -1.12 20.87 43.45
CA GLY A 13 -1.33 21.54 42.16
C GLY A 13 -0.27 21.17 41.14
N ILE A 14 1.00 21.04 41.53
CA ILE A 14 2.10 20.64 40.67
C ILE A 14 2.01 19.16 40.29
N LEU A 15 1.62 18.30 41.23
CA LEU A 15 1.45 16.87 40.93
C LEU A 15 0.27 16.61 40.01
N PHE A 16 -0.82 17.38 40.09
CA PHE A 16 -1.96 17.27 39.18
C PHE A 16 -1.64 17.71 37.74
N CYS A 17 -0.77 18.72 37.56
CA CYS A 17 -0.31 19.13 36.22
C CYS A 17 0.56 18.10 35.49
N LEU A 18 1.22 17.19 36.23
CA LEU A 18 2.06 16.15 35.60
C LEU A 18 1.27 14.96 35.03
N PHE A 19 -0.01 14.82 35.41
CA PHE A 19 -0.88 13.73 34.89
C PHE A 19 -1.68 14.10 33.63
N ILE A 20 -1.68 15.37 33.19
CA ILE A 20 -2.52 15.81 32.07
C ILE A 20 -1.81 15.70 30.70
N ASN A 21 -0.53 15.36 30.66
CA ASN A 21 0.25 15.32 29.41
C ASN A 21 0.42 13.94 28.76
N SER A 22 -0.43 12.98 29.10
CA SER A 22 -0.51 11.72 28.33
C SER A 22 -1.66 11.76 27.33
N SER A 23 -1.76 12.81 26.53
CA SER A 23 -2.50 12.72 25.29
C SER A 23 -1.73 11.73 24.40
N LYS A 24 -2.14 10.45 24.41
CA LYS A 24 -1.84 9.53 23.33
C LYS A 24 -2.37 10.18 22.07
N VAL A 25 -1.49 10.86 21.34
CA VAL A 25 -1.76 11.22 19.96
C VAL A 25 -1.94 9.89 19.24
N TRP A 26 -3.17 9.47 19.08
CA TRP A 26 -3.53 8.45 18.12
C TRP A 26 -3.19 9.05 16.77
N SER A 27 -1.96 8.82 16.31
CA SER A 27 -1.58 9.08 14.94
C SER A 27 -2.60 8.33 14.09
N ASN A 28 -3.43 9.10 13.40
CA ASN A 28 -4.40 8.56 12.45
C ASN A 28 -3.57 7.87 11.37
N SER A 29 -3.41 6.53 11.48
CA SER A 29 -2.49 5.71 10.69
C SER A 29 -2.85 5.67 9.19
N ASN A 30 -3.87 6.40 8.77
CA ASN A 30 -4.32 6.49 7.38
C ASN A 30 -3.84 7.76 6.65
N VAL A 31 -3.16 8.70 7.34
CA VAL A 31 -2.59 9.89 6.69
C VAL A 31 -1.34 9.46 5.91
N GLY A 32 -1.48 9.38 4.59
CA GLY A 32 -0.38 9.06 3.68
C GLY A 32 -0.38 7.65 3.11
N LEU A 33 -1.41 6.84 3.37
CA LEU A 33 -1.60 5.57 2.66
C LEU A 33 -2.20 5.81 1.27
N VAL A 34 -1.64 5.11 0.30
CA VAL A 34 -2.14 5.04 -1.08
C VAL A 34 -2.22 3.57 -1.51
N GLU A 35 -2.99 3.29 -2.54
CA GLU A 35 -2.98 1.98 -3.21
C GLU A 35 -2.55 2.14 -4.67
N ILE A 36 -1.85 1.15 -5.20
CA ILE A 36 -1.55 1.06 -6.64
C ILE A 36 -2.62 0.18 -7.26
N LYS A 37 -3.41 0.79 -8.15
CA LYS A 37 -4.53 0.16 -8.87
C LYS A 37 -4.16 -0.05 -10.33
N LEU A 38 -4.53 -1.19 -10.92
CA LEU A 38 -4.53 -1.38 -12.36
C LEU A 38 -5.54 -0.44 -12.99
N LEU A 39 -5.17 0.29 -14.04
CA LEU A 39 -6.08 1.26 -14.69
C LEU A 39 -7.26 0.56 -15.37
N ASP A 40 -7.00 -0.58 -16.02
CA ASP A 40 -8.05 -1.43 -16.57
C ASP A 40 -8.69 -2.28 -15.43
N ASN A 41 -9.99 -2.28 -15.36
CA ASN A 41 -10.71 -3.04 -14.34
C ASN A 41 -10.79 -4.55 -14.66
N LEU A 42 -10.43 -4.97 -15.86
CA LEU A 42 -10.55 -6.34 -16.34
C LEU A 42 -11.94 -6.92 -16.04
N ASP A 43 -12.00 -8.01 -15.31
CA ASP A 43 -13.21 -8.75 -14.96
C ASP A 43 -13.80 -8.39 -13.58
N ASP A 44 -13.30 -7.33 -12.90
CA ASP A 44 -13.88 -6.83 -11.65
C ASP A 44 -14.12 -5.30 -11.71
N LYS A 45 -15.36 -4.87 -11.74
CA LYS A 45 -15.73 -3.43 -11.77
C LYS A 45 -15.11 -2.60 -10.63
N ARG A 46 -14.75 -3.22 -9.50
CA ARG A 46 -14.07 -2.58 -8.37
C ARG A 46 -12.58 -2.36 -8.65
N GLY A 47 -12.04 -3.01 -9.69
CA GLY A 47 -10.65 -2.99 -10.11
C GLY A 47 -9.73 -3.84 -9.25
N PHE A 48 -8.47 -3.94 -9.66
CA PHE A 48 -7.43 -4.72 -9.01
C PHE A 48 -6.36 -3.83 -8.40
N CYS A 49 -6.06 -4.03 -7.12
CA CYS A 49 -5.00 -3.34 -6.38
C CYS A 49 -3.88 -4.31 -6.00
N ILE A 50 -2.64 -3.82 -5.94
CA ILE A 50 -1.51 -4.60 -5.40
C ILE A 50 -1.82 -4.97 -3.95
N ASP A 51 -1.60 -6.24 -3.60
CA ASP A 51 -2.10 -6.85 -2.37
C ASP A 51 -1.13 -7.89 -1.82
N ILE A 52 -0.92 -7.91 -0.49
CA ILE A 52 -0.21 -9.00 0.19
C ILE A 52 -1.15 -10.18 0.36
N LYS A 53 -0.78 -11.38 -0.11
CA LYS A 53 -1.64 -12.57 -0.06
C LYS A 53 -2.13 -12.87 1.36
N GLY A 54 -3.45 -12.81 1.55
CA GLY A 54 -4.13 -13.07 2.81
C GLY A 54 -5.37 -12.21 2.98
N HIS A 55 -5.57 -11.66 4.18
CA HIS A 55 -6.72 -10.81 4.46
C HIS A 55 -6.35 -9.76 5.49
N LYS A 56 -6.27 -8.50 5.07
CA LYS A 56 -6.01 -7.34 5.93
C LYS A 56 -4.81 -7.61 6.88
N PHE A 57 -4.93 -7.36 8.17
CA PHE A 57 -3.86 -7.62 9.17
C PHE A 57 -3.40 -9.08 9.26
N LYS A 58 -4.20 -10.03 8.76
CA LYS A 58 -3.85 -11.47 8.73
C LYS A 58 -3.10 -11.87 7.44
N ALA A 59 -2.79 -10.92 6.56
CA ALA A 59 -2.00 -11.17 5.37
C ALA A 59 -0.62 -11.72 5.73
N LYS A 60 -0.10 -12.64 4.90
CA LYS A 60 1.11 -13.39 5.22
C LYS A 60 2.23 -13.06 4.22
N ILE A 61 3.22 -12.30 4.65
CA ILE A 61 4.38 -11.87 3.85
C ILE A 61 5.01 -13.04 3.08
N LYS A 62 5.21 -14.19 3.75
CA LYS A 62 5.80 -15.40 3.13
C LYS A 62 5.00 -15.96 1.94
N ARG A 63 3.71 -15.64 1.81
CA ARG A 63 2.89 -16.04 0.67
C ARG A 63 3.10 -15.15 -0.55
N GLY A 64 3.82 -14.04 -0.39
CA GLY A 64 4.14 -13.10 -1.45
C GLY A 64 3.00 -12.17 -1.81
N ILE A 65 3.05 -11.63 -3.02
CA ILE A 65 2.18 -10.59 -3.53
C ILE A 65 1.26 -11.11 -4.64
N GLN A 66 0.16 -10.41 -4.84
CA GLN A 66 -0.83 -10.62 -5.90
C GLN A 66 -1.48 -9.28 -6.25
N VAL A 67 -2.40 -9.26 -7.19
CA VAL A 67 -3.46 -8.26 -7.24
C VAL A 67 -4.77 -8.88 -6.78
N HIS A 68 -5.55 -8.08 -6.09
CA HIS A 68 -6.82 -8.47 -5.50
C HIS A 68 -7.85 -7.35 -5.74
N THR A 69 -9.15 -7.67 -5.79
CA THR A 69 -10.19 -6.64 -5.77
C THR A 69 -9.83 -5.54 -4.80
N CYS A 70 -9.82 -4.29 -5.25
CA CYS A 70 -9.50 -3.16 -4.39
C CYS A 70 -10.51 -3.03 -3.25
N TYR A 71 -10.04 -2.95 -2.00
CA TYR A 71 -10.93 -2.77 -0.85
C TYR A 71 -11.43 -1.35 -0.68
N SER A 72 -10.87 -0.37 -1.37
CA SER A 72 -11.25 1.05 -1.28
C SER A 72 -12.70 1.33 -1.62
N TYR A 73 -13.41 0.44 -2.35
CA TYR A 73 -14.85 0.53 -2.51
C TYR A 73 -15.62 0.49 -1.18
N GLN A 74 -14.99 0.03 -0.08
CA GLN A 74 -15.55 0.04 1.29
C GLN A 74 -15.27 1.36 2.03
N GLY A 75 -14.81 2.41 1.34
CA GLY A 75 -14.55 3.72 1.91
C GLY A 75 -13.23 3.86 2.66
N LYS A 76 -12.27 2.94 2.47
CA LYS A 76 -10.92 3.01 3.06
C LYS A 76 -9.92 2.13 2.34
N ILE A 77 -8.64 2.50 2.40
CA ILE A 77 -7.55 1.66 1.93
C ILE A 77 -7.26 0.60 2.98
N ALA A 78 -7.29 -0.68 2.59
CA ALA A 78 -6.98 -1.78 3.48
C ALA A 78 -5.46 -1.89 3.71
N VAL A 79 -5.05 -2.38 4.87
CA VAL A 79 -3.65 -2.40 5.31
C VAL A 79 -2.75 -3.29 4.46
N ASP A 80 -3.30 -4.35 3.86
CA ASP A 80 -2.61 -5.28 2.95
C ASP A 80 -2.50 -4.76 1.51
N GLN A 81 -3.23 -3.67 1.19
CA GLN A 81 -3.15 -2.93 -0.07
C GLN A 81 -2.53 -1.54 0.11
N GLY A 82 -2.39 -1.08 1.37
CA GLY A 82 -1.93 0.26 1.71
C GLY A 82 -0.41 0.40 1.61
N LEU A 83 0.03 1.36 0.82
CA LEU A 83 1.42 1.73 0.57
C LEU A 83 1.72 3.10 1.17
N ASP A 84 2.96 3.31 1.58
CA ASP A 84 3.43 4.61 2.05
C ASP A 84 3.65 5.57 0.86
N ALA A 85 2.91 6.68 0.84
CA ALA A 85 2.97 7.66 -0.23
C ALA A 85 4.36 8.32 -0.37
N LYS A 86 5.06 8.59 0.75
CA LYS A 86 6.41 9.19 0.73
C LYS A 86 7.42 8.21 0.15
N LYS A 87 7.33 6.94 0.53
CA LYS A 87 8.20 5.89 0.00
C LYS A 87 7.94 5.64 -1.49
N LEU A 88 6.68 5.72 -1.91
CA LEU A 88 6.33 5.59 -3.32
C LEU A 88 6.98 6.72 -4.15
N LYS A 89 6.94 7.98 -3.68
CA LYS A 89 7.68 9.10 -4.29
C LYS A 89 9.21 8.89 -4.32
N GLN A 90 9.74 8.12 -3.38
CA GLN A 90 11.13 7.68 -3.35
C GLN A 90 11.40 6.42 -4.19
N ARG A 91 10.47 6.03 -5.07
CA ARG A 91 10.55 4.86 -5.95
C ARG A 91 10.55 3.52 -5.23
N GLN A 92 10.01 3.46 -4.00
CA GLN A 92 9.91 2.25 -3.19
C GLN A 92 8.44 1.85 -3.02
N ILE A 93 8.12 0.61 -3.32
CA ILE A 93 6.80 0.05 -3.03
C ILE A 93 6.88 -0.59 -1.64
N PHE A 94 6.49 0.19 -0.62
CA PHE A 94 6.60 -0.15 0.80
C PHE A 94 5.24 -0.29 1.46
N PHE A 95 5.03 -1.40 2.17
CA PHE A 95 3.84 -1.69 2.95
C PHE A 95 4.10 -1.39 4.43
N PRO A 96 3.72 -0.21 4.95
CA PRO A 96 4.12 0.25 6.28
C PRO A 96 3.57 -0.62 7.42
N ASN A 97 2.35 -1.16 7.27
CA ASN A 97 1.74 -2.03 8.29
C ASN A 97 2.46 -3.37 8.47
N PHE A 98 3.30 -3.77 7.50
CA PHE A 98 4.04 -5.03 7.52
C PHE A 98 5.56 -4.81 7.58
N GLY A 99 6.03 -3.57 7.43
CA GLY A 99 7.45 -3.21 7.45
C GLY A 99 8.26 -3.84 6.30
N VAL A 100 7.64 -4.05 5.12
CA VAL A 100 8.25 -4.76 4.00
C VAL A 100 8.17 -3.98 2.69
N CYS A 101 9.16 -4.20 1.83
CA CYS A 101 9.24 -3.65 0.48
C CYS A 101 9.07 -4.74 -0.57
N LEU A 102 8.50 -4.36 -1.71
CA LEU A 102 8.44 -5.19 -2.90
C LEU A 102 9.82 -5.31 -3.54
N GLN A 103 10.17 -6.53 -3.96
CA GLN A 103 11.42 -6.85 -4.65
C GLN A 103 11.22 -8.00 -5.65
N THR A 104 12.09 -8.11 -6.64
CA THR A 104 12.17 -9.31 -7.50
C THR A 104 12.78 -10.47 -6.72
N ALA A 105 12.19 -11.66 -6.87
CA ALA A 105 12.61 -12.89 -6.19
C ALA A 105 13.52 -13.76 -7.06
N SER A 106 13.52 -13.56 -8.37
CA SER A 106 14.31 -14.34 -9.34
C SER A 106 14.64 -13.52 -10.56
N TYR A 107 15.56 -14.02 -11.40
CA TYR A 107 15.89 -13.44 -12.70
C TYR A 107 15.29 -14.23 -13.86
N LYS A 108 14.47 -15.28 -13.61
CA LYS A 108 13.80 -16.07 -14.64
C LYS A 108 12.52 -15.38 -15.09
N ASN A 109 12.28 -15.32 -16.39
CA ASN A 109 11.07 -14.72 -16.96
C ASN A 109 9.88 -15.71 -16.96
N PRO A 110 8.69 -15.36 -16.43
CA PRO A 110 8.36 -14.10 -15.76
C PRO A 110 9.06 -13.98 -14.40
N ILE A 111 9.55 -12.77 -14.10
CA ILE A 111 10.29 -12.53 -12.87
C ILE A 111 9.29 -12.43 -11.69
N SER A 112 9.39 -13.38 -10.78
CA SER A 112 8.55 -13.39 -9.59
C SER A 112 8.90 -12.28 -8.61
N LEU A 113 7.93 -11.90 -7.79
CA LEU A 113 8.02 -10.85 -6.79
C LEU A 113 7.89 -11.42 -5.39
N ASN A 114 8.64 -10.86 -4.46
CA ASN A 114 8.55 -11.18 -3.03
C ASN A 114 8.51 -9.90 -2.17
N LEU A 115 8.35 -10.10 -0.88
CA LEU A 115 8.32 -9.05 0.13
C LEU A 115 9.44 -9.29 1.14
N ILE A 116 10.31 -8.31 1.32
CA ILE A 116 11.44 -8.37 2.24
C ILE A 116 11.50 -7.15 3.16
N LYS A 117 12.29 -7.23 4.24
CA LYS A 117 12.64 -6.04 5.03
C LYS A 117 13.38 -5.03 4.16
N CYS A 118 13.00 -3.75 4.23
CA CYS A 118 13.49 -2.69 3.35
C CYS A 118 14.93 -2.23 3.67
N ARG A 119 15.91 -3.14 3.75
CA ARG A 119 17.32 -2.78 3.99
C ARG A 119 18.06 -2.43 2.70
N ASN A 120 17.90 -3.25 1.66
CA ASN A 120 18.45 -3.05 0.31
C ASN A 120 17.27 -3.07 -0.65
N PHE A 121 16.57 -1.93 -0.77
CA PHE A 121 15.34 -1.86 -1.54
C PHE A 121 15.61 -1.77 -3.04
N GLN A 122 14.74 -2.38 -3.81
CA GLN A 122 14.70 -2.23 -5.24
C GLN A 122 13.92 -0.98 -5.61
N GLU A 123 14.46 -0.18 -6.53
CA GLU A 123 13.77 0.98 -7.05
C GLU A 123 12.92 0.63 -8.26
N PHE A 124 11.71 1.21 -8.28
CA PHE A 124 10.76 1.14 -9.37
C PHE A 124 10.61 2.53 -10.01
N ILE A 125 10.60 2.59 -11.33
CA ILE A 125 10.35 3.83 -12.07
C ILE A 125 8.87 3.87 -12.44
N PHE A 126 8.23 4.97 -12.12
CA PHE A 126 6.86 5.29 -12.51
C PHE A 126 6.91 6.17 -13.75
N ASN A 127 6.44 5.66 -14.89
CA ASN A 127 6.61 6.31 -16.18
C ASN A 127 5.35 7.04 -16.62
N GLU A 128 5.52 7.99 -17.55
CA GLU A 128 4.42 8.78 -18.15
C GLU A 128 3.39 7.92 -18.89
N ASP A 129 3.80 6.75 -19.39
CA ASP A 129 2.91 5.75 -19.99
C ASP A 129 2.13 4.93 -18.96
N ASN A 130 2.19 5.33 -17.69
CA ASN A 130 1.58 4.66 -16.53
C ASN A 130 2.13 3.25 -16.28
N THR A 131 3.28 2.87 -16.83
CA THR A 131 3.93 1.61 -16.47
C THR A 131 4.79 1.77 -15.22
N ILE A 132 4.89 0.70 -14.44
CA ILE A 132 5.85 0.58 -13.33
C ILE A 132 6.97 -0.34 -13.81
N ARG A 133 8.19 0.18 -13.89
CA ARG A 133 9.37 -0.54 -14.39
C ARG A 133 10.44 -0.70 -13.33
N LEU A 134 11.29 -1.73 -13.47
CA LEU A 134 12.50 -1.82 -12.65
C LEU A 134 13.50 -0.73 -13.07
N LYS A 135 14.10 -0.03 -12.11
CA LYS A 135 15.18 0.92 -12.40
C LYS A 135 16.39 0.23 -13.01
N SER A 136 16.72 -0.96 -12.54
CA SER A 136 17.83 -1.78 -13.04
C SER A 136 17.59 -2.39 -14.43
N ASN A 137 16.31 -2.51 -14.85
CA ASN A 137 15.94 -3.00 -16.17
C ASN A 137 14.62 -2.40 -16.64
N LYS A 138 14.70 -1.30 -17.37
CA LYS A 138 13.55 -0.53 -17.84
C LYS A 138 12.70 -1.25 -18.91
N THR A 139 13.16 -2.40 -19.43
CA THR A 139 12.37 -3.20 -20.37
C THR A 139 11.33 -4.09 -19.68
N LEU A 140 11.36 -4.16 -18.34
CA LEU A 140 10.47 -4.98 -17.53
C LEU A 140 9.41 -4.11 -16.85
N CYS A 141 8.15 -4.46 -17.09
CA CYS A 141 6.95 -3.83 -16.51
C CYS A 141 6.30 -4.73 -15.46
N LEU A 142 5.80 -4.12 -14.39
CA LEU A 142 4.91 -4.79 -13.46
C LEU A 142 3.65 -5.20 -14.21
N THR A 143 3.34 -6.51 -14.20
CA THR A 143 2.35 -7.11 -15.10
C THR A 143 1.41 -8.02 -14.32
N VAL A 144 0.11 -7.80 -14.47
CA VAL A 144 -0.94 -8.73 -14.00
C VAL A 144 -1.04 -9.90 -14.98
N SER A 145 -1.23 -11.13 -14.46
CA SER A 145 -1.43 -12.30 -15.30
C SER A 145 -2.68 -12.18 -16.15
N LYS A 146 -2.57 -12.58 -17.44
CA LYS A 146 -3.71 -12.70 -18.36
C LYS A 146 -4.65 -13.88 -18.04
N GLU A 147 -4.17 -14.84 -17.23
CA GLU A 147 -4.99 -15.96 -16.82
C GLU A 147 -6.28 -15.50 -16.14
N ASN A 148 -7.30 -16.34 -16.16
CA ASN A 148 -8.55 -16.03 -15.49
C ASN A 148 -8.33 -15.74 -14.00
N SER A 149 -9.10 -14.79 -13.47
CA SER A 149 -9.07 -14.49 -12.05
C SER A 149 -9.53 -15.69 -11.22
N ARG A 150 -8.97 -15.79 -10.03
CA ARG A 150 -9.39 -16.75 -9.02
C ARG A 150 -10.35 -16.06 -8.05
N LYS A 151 -11.40 -16.77 -7.63
CA LYS A 151 -12.32 -16.28 -6.61
C LYS A 151 -11.66 -16.26 -5.23
N GLY A 152 -11.84 -15.17 -4.50
CA GLY A 152 -11.44 -15.01 -3.10
C GLY A 152 -12.52 -15.48 -2.13
N GLY A 153 -12.23 -15.38 -0.84
CA GLY A 153 -13.12 -15.82 0.25
C GLY A 153 -14.10 -14.77 0.77
N GLY A 154 -14.24 -13.60 0.17
CA GLY A 154 -15.07 -12.53 0.69
C GLY A 154 -15.70 -11.66 -0.39
N GLY A 155 -16.61 -10.76 0.04
CA GLY A 155 -17.32 -9.84 -0.85
C GLY A 155 -18.60 -10.43 -1.45
N SER A 156 -19.49 -9.53 -1.89
CA SER A 156 -20.67 -9.86 -2.67
C SER A 156 -20.78 -8.83 -3.81
N PRO A 157 -20.43 -9.21 -5.07
CA PRO A 157 -19.89 -10.50 -5.50
C PRO A 157 -18.52 -10.82 -4.87
N LEU A 158 -18.11 -12.09 -4.93
CA LEU A 158 -16.80 -12.52 -4.40
C LEU A 158 -15.65 -11.68 -4.96
N HIS A 159 -14.66 -11.42 -4.12
CA HIS A 159 -13.42 -10.77 -4.56
C HIS A 159 -12.66 -11.66 -5.53
N LEU A 160 -11.96 -11.04 -6.47
CA LEU A 160 -11.15 -11.71 -7.47
C LEU A 160 -9.66 -11.48 -7.21
N MET A 161 -8.82 -12.42 -7.62
CA MET A 161 -7.37 -12.36 -7.46
C MET A 161 -6.67 -12.79 -8.75
N ARG A 162 -5.53 -12.14 -9.06
CA ARG A 162 -4.64 -12.51 -10.16
C ARG A 162 -3.18 -12.50 -9.70
N ASN A 163 -2.35 -13.29 -10.37
CA ASN A 163 -0.91 -13.23 -10.14
C ASN A 163 -0.32 -11.93 -10.70
N VAL A 164 0.81 -11.50 -10.13
CA VAL A 164 1.57 -10.34 -10.58
C VAL A 164 3.06 -10.70 -10.64
N SER A 165 3.75 -10.19 -11.66
CA SER A 165 5.17 -10.45 -11.92
C SER A 165 5.79 -9.30 -12.71
N MET A 166 7.12 -9.27 -12.85
CA MET A 166 7.76 -8.42 -13.84
C MET A 166 7.87 -9.19 -15.15
N GLN A 167 7.41 -8.59 -16.24
CA GLN A 167 7.46 -9.16 -17.60
C GLN A 167 7.93 -8.10 -18.60
N LYS A 168 8.36 -8.50 -19.78
CA LYS A 168 8.72 -7.56 -20.85
C LYS A 168 7.55 -6.61 -21.11
N CYS A 169 7.84 -5.30 -21.14
CA CYS A 169 6.85 -4.28 -21.49
C CYS A 169 6.33 -4.52 -22.91
N ASN A 170 5.02 -4.46 -23.10
CA ASN A 170 4.39 -4.74 -24.39
C ASN A 170 3.06 -3.98 -24.50
N GLU A 171 2.91 -3.19 -25.54
CA GLU A 171 1.68 -2.41 -25.79
C GLU A 171 0.42 -3.28 -25.87
N LYS A 172 0.54 -4.51 -26.40
CA LYS A 172 -0.56 -5.49 -26.44
C LYS A 172 -0.97 -5.99 -25.03
N LEU A 173 -0.19 -5.63 -24.00
CA LEU A 173 -0.45 -5.92 -22.59
C LEU A 173 -0.83 -4.67 -21.81
N SER A 174 -1.11 -3.53 -22.44
CA SER A 174 -1.40 -2.27 -21.76
C SER A 174 -2.46 -2.43 -20.66
N SER A 175 -3.55 -3.12 -20.91
CA SER A 175 -4.59 -3.43 -19.90
C SER A 175 -4.07 -4.17 -18.65
N TYR A 176 -2.92 -4.85 -18.76
CA TYR A 176 -2.31 -5.63 -17.69
C TYR A 176 -1.05 -4.97 -17.11
N GLN A 177 -0.58 -3.86 -17.68
CA GLN A 177 0.70 -3.21 -17.36
C GLN A 177 0.59 -1.73 -16.99
N THR A 178 -0.61 -1.12 -17.08
CA THR A 178 -0.79 0.30 -16.76
C THR A 178 -1.46 0.47 -15.40
N TRP A 179 -0.91 1.38 -14.60
CA TRP A 179 -1.23 1.54 -13.18
C TRP A 179 -1.53 3.00 -12.84
N GLY A 180 -2.36 3.21 -11.84
CA GLY A 180 -2.64 4.49 -11.21
C GLY A 180 -2.42 4.40 -9.70
N VAL A 181 -2.41 5.55 -9.05
CA VAL A 181 -2.40 5.66 -7.59
C VAL A 181 -3.75 6.14 -7.12
N ARG A 182 -4.28 5.49 -6.12
CA ARG A 182 -5.50 5.92 -5.43
C ARG A 182 -5.17 6.31 -4.00
N TYR A 183 -5.73 7.42 -3.55
CA TYR A 183 -5.62 7.88 -2.17
C TYR A 183 -6.99 8.29 -1.64
N PHE A 184 -7.09 8.36 -0.33
CA PHE A 184 -8.30 8.74 0.38
C PHE A 184 -8.10 10.12 1.01
N SER A 185 -8.96 11.07 0.68
CA SER A 185 -8.92 12.41 1.27
C SER A 185 -10.34 12.91 1.48
N ASN A 186 -10.60 13.51 2.62
CA ASN A 186 -11.89 14.14 2.96
C ASN A 186 -13.12 13.23 2.75
N GLY A 187 -12.97 11.92 2.97
CA GLY A 187 -14.07 10.96 2.78
C GLY A 187 -14.24 10.45 1.34
N GLU A 188 -13.45 10.94 0.40
CA GLU A 188 -13.54 10.58 -1.01
C GLU A 188 -12.27 9.84 -1.49
N ILE A 189 -12.43 9.06 -2.55
CA ILE A 189 -11.36 8.36 -3.23
C ILE A 189 -10.95 9.15 -4.46
N PHE A 190 -9.66 9.46 -4.55
CA PHE A 190 -9.06 10.13 -5.70
C PHE A 190 -8.14 9.16 -6.42
N GLU A 191 -8.22 9.14 -7.76
CA GLU A 191 -7.34 8.37 -8.62
C GLU A 191 -6.51 9.33 -9.48
N VAL A 192 -5.19 9.16 -9.47
CA VAL A 192 -4.27 9.95 -10.29
C VAL A 192 -3.35 9.04 -11.10
N LYS A 193 -2.87 9.55 -12.23
CA LYS A 193 -1.84 8.85 -13.01
C LYS A 193 -0.54 8.81 -12.22
N LEU A 194 0.24 7.72 -12.37
CA LEU A 194 1.45 7.50 -11.59
C LEU A 194 2.49 8.62 -11.74
N PHE A 195 2.71 9.12 -12.95
CA PHE A 195 3.72 10.15 -13.17
C PHE A 195 3.35 11.51 -12.56
N ASN A 196 2.05 11.81 -12.38
CA ASN A 196 1.56 13.03 -11.72
C ASN A 196 1.66 12.91 -10.19
N PHE A 197 1.96 11.75 -9.67
CA PHE A 197 2.11 11.50 -8.25
C PHE A 197 3.54 11.83 -7.74
N ASN A 198 4.51 11.90 -8.65
CA ASN A 198 5.89 12.29 -8.37
C ASN A 198 6.01 13.82 -8.31
#